data_7175cf5972b3a4f0aaf4ecb24ae68e29
#
_entry.id   7175cf5972b3a4f0aaf4ecb24ae68e29
#
_cell.length_a   1.000
_cell.length_b   1.000
_cell.length_c   1.000
_cell.angle_alpha   90.00
_cell.angle_beta   90.00
_cell.angle_gamma   90.00
#
_symmetry.space_group_name_H-M   'P 1'
#
loop_
_entity.id
_entity.type
_entity.pdbx_description
1 polymer ?
#
loop_
_entity_poly.entity_id
_entity_poly.type
_entity_poly.pdbx_seq_one_letter_code
_entity_poly.pdbx_strand_id
1 'polypeptide(L)'
;MSSYYNLGSHRLTITTSSPEGQVWFDRGLLWCYGFNHGEASHCFRRALESDPDCAMAYWGIAHALGPNYNKPWDAFDEAEFKSVLAEAYEASAKSVALLDVVTEMEQALIGTLPFRYPTATPGPDLSGWVEDYVTEMRRVYHRFPDHPDICILFAESLMNRTPWNLWDLKTGGIAEGASTAEAKEVLESSLQRIEDAGGRWHPGLLHMYIHLMEMSPNPEIALKVADRLRGLVPDSSHLQHMATHIDILCGHYQAVVDSNDAAIIADRKFQVLEGSVNFYSLYRCHNYHFKVHGAMFLGQYRPAIEAAEEMISSTLTAELLRVESPPMADWLEGFVSIKKARVDPFRPMGGDHRSGPARRSGIVLRHDGDDSLRQGGGPSFHQRRSGGRKGIGPLR
;
A
#
# COMPACT_ATOMS: atom_id res chain seq x y z
N MET A 1 18.06 -4.20 -25.13
CA MET A 1 17.07 -3.50 -24.30
C MET A 1 16.85 -4.33 -23.04
N SER A 2 17.10 -3.79 -21.85
CA SER A 2 16.69 -4.48 -20.63
C SER A 2 15.17 -4.66 -20.68
N SER A 3 14.69 -5.89 -20.47
CA SER A 3 13.25 -6.12 -20.39
C SER A 3 12.69 -5.34 -19.19
N TYR A 4 11.57 -4.63 -19.39
CA TYR A 4 10.83 -4.03 -18.30
C TYR A 4 10.45 -5.09 -17.25
N TYR A 5 9.91 -4.67 -16.09
CA TYR A 5 9.46 -5.58 -15.04
C TYR A 5 8.44 -6.61 -15.54
N ASN A 6 8.49 -7.83 -15.00
CA ASN A 6 7.47 -8.85 -15.21
C ASN A 6 6.32 -8.63 -14.23
N LEU A 7 5.28 -7.95 -14.70
CA LEU A 7 4.09 -7.64 -13.90
C LEU A 7 2.93 -8.63 -14.13
N GLY A 8 3.20 -9.75 -14.80
CA GLY A 8 2.15 -10.72 -15.13
C GLY A 8 1.37 -10.31 -16.39
N SER A 9 0.11 -10.74 -16.47
CA SER A 9 -0.69 -10.64 -17.71
C SER A 9 -2.04 -9.95 -17.53
N HIS A 10 -2.29 -9.30 -16.39
CA HIS A 10 -3.53 -8.53 -16.21
C HIS A 10 -3.56 -7.33 -17.15
N ARG A 11 -4.73 -7.04 -17.69
CA ARG A 11 -4.94 -5.97 -18.66
C ARG A 11 -6.35 -5.41 -18.51
N LEU A 12 -6.44 -4.09 -18.48
CA LEU A 12 -7.67 -3.34 -18.68
C LEU A 12 -7.61 -2.64 -20.06
N THR A 13 -8.44 -3.09 -20.99
CA THR A 13 -8.50 -2.45 -22.31
C THR A 13 -9.08 -1.04 -22.19
N ILE A 14 -8.35 -0.06 -22.72
CA ILE A 14 -8.73 1.35 -22.68
C ILE A 14 -8.86 1.93 -24.10
N THR A 15 -9.54 3.06 -24.21
CA THR A 15 -9.55 3.87 -25.42
C THR A 15 -8.20 4.56 -25.57
N THR A 16 -7.45 4.15 -26.59
CA THR A 16 -6.16 4.74 -26.99
C THR A 16 -5.86 4.49 -28.46
N SER A 17 -5.19 5.43 -29.11
CA SER A 17 -4.71 5.29 -30.48
C SER A 17 -3.40 4.49 -30.59
N SER A 18 -2.73 4.22 -29.44
CA SER A 18 -1.39 3.64 -29.38
C SER A 18 -1.37 2.28 -28.68
N PRO A 19 -0.96 1.21 -29.35
CA PRO A 19 -0.69 -0.07 -28.68
C PRO A 19 0.37 0.03 -27.59
N GLU A 20 1.35 0.93 -27.73
CA GLU A 20 2.37 1.19 -26.71
C GLU A 20 1.77 1.94 -25.51
N GLY A 21 0.87 2.90 -25.76
CA GLY A 21 0.09 3.59 -24.73
C GLY A 21 -0.71 2.60 -23.86
N GLN A 22 -1.37 1.63 -24.50
CA GLN A 22 -2.06 0.54 -23.79
C GLN A 22 -1.10 -0.26 -22.90
N VAL A 23 0.08 -0.64 -23.40
CA VAL A 23 1.07 -1.41 -22.62
C VAL A 23 1.55 -0.62 -21.40
N TRP A 24 1.81 0.67 -21.56
CA TRP A 24 2.23 1.52 -20.44
C TRP A 24 1.11 1.76 -19.44
N PHE A 25 -0.14 1.87 -19.90
CA PHE A 25 -1.30 1.96 -19.03
C PHE A 25 -1.47 0.69 -18.19
N ASP A 26 -1.42 -0.50 -18.79
CA ASP A 26 -1.53 -1.78 -18.09
C ASP A 26 -0.45 -1.92 -17.00
N ARG A 27 0.79 -1.48 -17.30
CA ARG A 27 1.89 -1.44 -16.33
C ARG A 27 1.60 -0.50 -15.16
N GLY A 28 1.12 0.71 -15.46
CA GLY A 28 0.73 1.68 -14.43
C GLY A 28 -0.36 1.15 -13.51
N LEU A 29 -1.38 0.52 -14.08
CA LEU A 29 -2.47 -0.07 -13.31
C LEU A 29 -1.99 -1.21 -12.39
N LEU A 30 -1.11 -2.08 -12.89
CA LEU A 30 -0.53 -3.16 -12.09
C LEU A 30 0.36 -2.63 -10.95
N TRP A 31 1.09 -1.54 -11.18
CA TRP A 31 1.83 -0.87 -10.12
C TRP A 31 0.91 -0.20 -9.09
N CYS A 32 -0.25 0.38 -9.51
CA CYS A 32 -1.28 0.84 -8.56
C CYS A 32 -1.78 -0.32 -7.68
N TYR A 33 -2.11 -1.45 -8.29
CA TYR A 33 -2.53 -2.64 -7.54
C TYR A 33 -1.44 -3.23 -6.63
N GLY A 34 -0.18 -2.91 -6.88
CA GLY A 34 0.98 -3.24 -6.03
C GLY A 34 1.41 -2.10 -5.11
N PHE A 35 0.63 -1.05 -4.98
CA PHE A 35 0.89 0.14 -4.16
C PHE A 35 2.22 0.86 -4.45
N ASN A 36 2.79 0.64 -5.65
CA ASN A 36 3.91 1.44 -6.13
C ASN A 36 3.40 2.61 -6.99
N HIS A 37 2.76 3.55 -6.34
CA HIS A 37 2.09 4.68 -6.99
C HIS A 37 3.05 5.62 -7.71
N GLY A 38 4.31 5.72 -7.26
CA GLY A 38 5.34 6.49 -7.95
C GLY A 38 5.65 5.93 -9.33
N GLU A 39 5.93 4.63 -9.42
CA GLU A 39 6.20 3.96 -10.71
C GLU A 39 4.91 3.85 -11.57
N ALA A 40 3.74 3.69 -10.93
CA ALA A 40 2.46 3.76 -11.64
C ALA A 40 2.28 5.08 -12.37
N SER A 41 2.50 6.19 -11.68
CA SER A 41 2.42 7.55 -12.26
C SER A 41 3.43 7.75 -13.39
N HIS A 42 4.66 7.23 -13.26
CA HIS A 42 5.65 7.21 -14.33
C HIS A 42 5.12 6.44 -15.56
N CYS A 43 4.57 5.25 -15.38
CA CYS A 43 4.00 4.47 -16.48
C CYS A 43 2.85 5.20 -17.19
N PHE A 44 1.95 5.86 -16.47
CA PHE A 44 0.86 6.62 -17.08
C PHE A 44 1.38 7.83 -17.88
N ARG A 45 2.43 8.52 -17.41
CA ARG A 45 3.09 9.57 -18.19
C ARG A 45 3.73 9.02 -19.47
N ARG A 46 4.34 7.82 -19.39
CA ARG A 46 4.85 7.12 -20.59
C ARG A 46 3.74 6.75 -21.57
N ALA A 47 2.54 6.41 -21.10
CA ALA A 47 1.38 6.21 -21.96
C ALA A 47 1.02 7.50 -22.72
N LEU A 48 1.07 8.67 -22.05
CA LEU A 48 0.81 9.98 -22.67
C LEU A 48 1.90 10.40 -23.67
N GLU A 49 3.15 9.97 -23.51
CA GLU A 49 4.19 10.19 -24.52
C GLU A 49 3.84 9.49 -25.84
N SER A 50 3.16 8.34 -25.78
CA SER A 50 2.74 7.54 -26.93
C SER A 50 1.36 7.93 -27.47
N ASP A 51 0.49 8.49 -26.63
CA ASP A 51 -0.87 8.95 -26.94
C ASP A 51 -1.26 10.13 -26.03
N PRO A 52 -0.96 11.38 -26.41
CA PRO A 52 -1.24 12.55 -25.59
C PRO A 52 -2.72 12.79 -25.25
N ASP A 53 -3.64 12.22 -26.04
CA ASP A 53 -5.09 12.33 -25.86
C ASP A 53 -5.69 11.10 -25.15
N CYS A 54 -4.87 10.25 -24.51
CA CYS A 54 -5.34 9.10 -23.75
C CYS A 54 -5.97 9.54 -22.42
N ALA A 55 -7.30 9.65 -22.39
CA ALA A 55 -8.06 10.08 -21.21
C ALA A 55 -7.79 9.20 -19.98
N MET A 56 -7.70 7.87 -20.18
CA MET A 56 -7.44 6.92 -19.09
C MET A 56 -6.01 7.02 -18.53
N ALA A 57 -5.03 7.49 -19.28
CA ALA A 57 -3.70 7.75 -18.75
C ALA A 57 -3.71 8.97 -17.81
N TYR A 58 -4.46 10.03 -18.12
CA TYR A 58 -4.71 11.14 -17.19
C TYR A 58 -5.49 10.68 -15.94
N TRP A 59 -6.52 9.84 -16.13
CA TRP A 59 -7.22 9.20 -15.00
C TRP A 59 -6.24 8.43 -14.10
N GLY A 60 -5.34 7.65 -14.72
CA GLY A 60 -4.34 6.86 -14.01
C GLY A 60 -3.37 7.72 -13.18
N ILE A 61 -2.90 8.85 -13.74
CA ILE A 61 -2.07 9.83 -13.01
C ILE A 61 -2.84 10.38 -11.81
N ALA A 62 -4.08 10.86 -12.03
CA ALA A 62 -4.90 11.36 -10.93
C ALA A 62 -5.15 10.29 -9.86
N HIS A 63 -5.44 9.04 -10.27
CA HIS A 63 -5.65 7.94 -9.35
C HIS A 63 -4.40 7.62 -8.53
N ALA A 64 -3.22 7.50 -9.18
CA ALA A 64 -1.97 7.15 -8.54
C ALA A 64 -1.44 8.23 -7.59
N LEU A 65 -1.68 9.49 -7.86
CA LEU A 65 -1.23 10.60 -7.01
C LEU A 65 -2.07 10.74 -5.73
N GLY A 66 -3.30 10.25 -5.71
CA GLY A 66 -4.21 10.39 -4.58
C GLY A 66 -3.98 9.43 -3.44
N PRO A 67 -4.83 9.50 -2.41
CA PRO A 67 -4.76 8.62 -1.26
C PRO A 67 -5.06 7.18 -1.64
N ASN A 68 -4.44 6.26 -0.95
CA ASN A 68 -4.70 4.84 -1.04
C ASN A 68 -4.76 4.22 0.36
N TYR A 69 -5.08 2.93 0.46
CA TYR A 69 -5.26 2.27 1.75
C TYR A 69 -4.04 2.37 2.68
N ASN A 70 -2.82 2.37 2.11
CA ASN A 70 -1.57 2.47 2.88
C ASN A 70 -1.04 3.90 3.02
N LYS A 71 -1.59 4.85 2.28
CA LYS A 71 -1.21 6.27 2.35
C LYS A 71 -2.46 7.15 2.27
N PRO A 72 -3.26 7.25 3.35
CA PRO A 72 -4.39 8.16 3.41
C PRO A 72 -3.93 9.63 3.43
N TRP A 73 -4.86 10.58 3.29
CA TRP A 73 -4.53 12.00 3.19
C TRP A 73 -3.70 12.55 4.35
N ASP A 74 -3.86 12.02 5.55
CA ASP A 74 -3.11 12.41 6.75
C ASP A 74 -1.67 11.86 6.80
N ALA A 75 -1.32 10.97 5.89
CA ALA A 75 0.04 10.44 5.72
C ALA A 75 0.91 11.26 4.75
N PHE A 76 0.35 12.30 4.10
CA PHE A 76 1.11 13.22 3.28
C PHE A 76 1.66 14.36 4.14
N ASP A 77 2.93 14.76 3.92
CA ASP A 77 3.39 16.03 4.48
C ASP A 77 2.79 17.23 3.73
N GLU A 78 2.84 18.42 4.33
CA GLU A 78 2.15 19.60 3.79
C GLU A 78 2.64 20.00 2.38
N ALA A 79 3.92 19.88 2.10
CA ALA A 79 4.50 20.26 0.82
C ALA A 79 4.15 19.24 -0.26
N GLU A 80 4.28 17.94 0.07
CA GLU A 80 3.86 16.85 -0.80
C GLU A 80 2.37 16.94 -1.10
N PHE A 81 1.54 17.15 -0.07
CA PHE A 81 0.08 17.23 -0.24
C PHE A 81 -0.33 18.33 -1.22
N LYS A 82 0.23 19.53 -1.09
CA LYS A 82 -0.06 20.66 -2.01
C LYS A 82 0.32 20.34 -3.45
N SER A 83 1.51 19.75 -3.65
CA SER A 83 2.02 19.41 -4.97
C SER A 83 1.19 18.32 -5.63
N VAL A 84 0.95 17.24 -4.90
CA VAL A 84 0.20 16.06 -5.37
C VAL A 84 -1.24 16.42 -5.71
N LEU A 85 -1.90 17.20 -4.84
CA LEU A 85 -3.30 17.61 -5.06
C LEU A 85 -3.44 18.50 -6.30
N ALA A 86 -2.53 19.46 -6.50
CA ALA A 86 -2.56 20.34 -7.66
C ALA A 86 -2.40 19.54 -8.96
N GLU A 87 -1.46 18.58 -9.01
CA GLU A 87 -1.23 17.73 -10.18
C GLU A 87 -2.39 16.75 -10.40
N ALA A 88 -2.94 16.13 -9.35
CA ALA A 88 -4.08 15.23 -9.45
C ALA A 88 -5.33 15.96 -9.98
N TYR A 89 -5.56 17.19 -9.51
CA TYR A 89 -6.65 18.04 -10.00
C TYR A 89 -6.48 18.39 -11.49
N GLU A 90 -5.26 18.77 -11.92
CA GLU A 90 -4.97 19.06 -13.31
C GLU A 90 -5.18 17.82 -14.20
N ALA A 91 -4.66 16.66 -13.79
CA ALA A 91 -4.83 15.41 -14.50
C ALA A 91 -6.32 15.02 -14.58
N SER A 92 -7.09 15.19 -13.49
CA SER A 92 -8.53 15.01 -13.47
C SER A 92 -9.24 15.88 -14.49
N ALA A 93 -8.92 17.18 -14.53
CA ALA A 93 -9.52 18.12 -15.48
C ALA A 93 -9.21 17.74 -16.95
N LYS A 94 -7.97 17.32 -17.25
CA LYS A 94 -7.59 16.84 -18.59
C LYS A 94 -8.33 15.56 -18.99
N SER A 95 -8.47 14.61 -18.06
CA SER A 95 -9.23 13.38 -18.28
C SER A 95 -10.70 13.66 -18.58
N VAL A 96 -11.33 14.55 -17.79
CA VAL A 96 -12.72 14.97 -17.97
C VAL A 96 -12.95 15.69 -19.30
N ALA A 97 -11.99 16.47 -19.78
CA ALA A 97 -12.09 17.16 -21.06
C ALA A 97 -12.13 16.19 -22.27
N LEU A 98 -11.80 14.92 -22.08
CA LEU A 98 -11.77 13.87 -23.10
C LEU A 98 -12.92 12.86 -22.97
N LEU A 99 -13.94 13.14 -22.15
CA LEU A 99 -15.06 12.20 -21.89
C LEU A 99 -15.81 11.76 -23.14
N ASP A 100 -15.97 12.64 -24.13
CA ASP A 100 -16.81 12.38 -25.31
C ASP A 100 -16.22 11.33 -26.28
N VAL A 101 -14.93 10.98 -26.12
CA VAL A 101 -14.21 10.08 -27.02
C VAL A 101 -13.90 8.71 -26.43
N VAL A 102 -14.36 8.42 -25.23
CA VAL A 102 -14.05 7.17 -24.52
C VAL A 102 -15.32 6.32 -24.29
N THR A 103 -15.12 5.05 -23.89
CA THR A 103 -16.23 4.13 -23.62
C THR A 103 -17.09 4.58 -22.44
N GLU A 104 -18.31 4.04 -22.32
CA GLU A 104 -19.22 4.34 -21.20
C GLU A 104 -18.62 3.98 -19.83
N MET A 105 -17.82 2.91 -19.76
CA MET A 105 -17.14 2.50 -18.52
C MET A 105 -16.06 3.52 -18.15
N GLU A 106 -15.25 3.92 -19.10
CA GLU A 106 -14.22 4.94 -18.89
C GLU A 106 -14.84 6.29 -18.51
N GLN A 107 -15.93 6.71 -19.20
CA GLN A 107 -16.70 7.90 -18.81
C GLN A 107 -17.15 7.84 -17.36
N ALA A 108 -17.68 6.70 -16.93
CA ALA A 108 -18.15 6.53 -15.57
C ALA A 108 -17.00 6.63 -14.54
N LEU A 109 -15.84 6.00 -14.81
CA LEU A 109 -14.66 6.10 -13.96
C LEU A 109 -14.09 7.52 -13.91
N ILE A 110 -13.90 8.14 -15.06
CA ILE A 110 -13.36 9.51 -15.18
C ILE A 110 -14.29 10.48 -14.46
N GLY A 111 -15.61 10.29 -14.60
CA GLY A 111 -16.62 11.13 -13.95
C GLY A 111 -16.57 11.12 -12.40
N THR A 112 -15.88 10.18 -11.78
CA THR A 112 -15.69 10.15 -10.32
C THR A 112 -14.57 11.08 -9.83
N LEU A 113 -13.61 11.45 -10.70
CA LEU A 113 -12.43 12.22 -10.32
C LEU A 113 -12.75 13.61 -9.75
N PRO A 114 -13.72 14.40 -10.28
CA PRO A 114 -14.07 15.69 -9.69
C PRO A 114 -14.58 15.62 -8.23
N PHE A 115 -15.08 14.47 -7.81
CA PHE A 115 -15.51 14.24 -6.43
C PHE A 115 -14.32 13.82 -5.53
N ARG A 116 -13.31 13.17 -6.12
CA ARG A 116 -12.07 12.83 -5.41
C ARG A 116 -11.16 14.06 -5.25
N TYR A 117 -11.17 14.97 -6.23
CA TYR A 117 -10.34 16.18 -6.29
C TYR A 117 -11.18 17.39 -6.67
N PRO A 118 -12.06 17.91 -5.76
CA PRO A 118 -12.95 19.00 -6.09
C PRO A 118 -12.23 20.35 -6.24
N THR A 119 -11.02 20.47 -5.68
CA THR A 119 -10.21 21.71 -5.75
C THR A 119 -8.72 21.36 -5.91
N ALA A 120 -7.96 22.28 -6.51
CA ALA A 120 -6.50 22.15 -6.66
C ALA A 120 -5.72 22.47 -5.37
N THR A 121 -6.38 22.90 -4.33
CA THR A 121 -5.77 23.26 -3.04
C THR A 121 -6.47 22.54 -1.91
N PRO A 122 -5.76 22.23 -0.79
CA PRO A 122 -6.36 21.54 0.34
C PRO A 122 -7.60 22.28 0.88
N GLY A 123 -8.70 21.52 1.00
CA GLY A 123 -9.92 22.00 1.65
C GLY A 123 -9.94 21.69 3.15
N PRO A 124 -10.87 22.27 3.89
CA PRO A 124 -10.99 22.02 5.33
C PRO A 124 -11.63 20.65 5.66
N ASP A 125 -12.29 20.03 4.70
CA ASP A 125 -13.04 18.77 4.87
C ASP A 125 -12.61 17.72 3.85
N LEU A 126 -11.51 17.03 4.13
CA LEU A 126 -11.04 15.92 3.32
C LEU A 126 -11.89 14.66 3.50
N SER A 127 -12.56 14.51 4.63
CA SER A 127 -13.46 13.38 4.85
C SER A 127 -14.71 13.47 3.98
N GLY A 128 -15.22 14.66 3.73
CA GLY A 128 -16.30 14.89 2.78
C GLY A 128 -15.93 14.47 1.36
N TRP A 129 -14.70 14.76 0.92
CA TRP A 129 -14.22 14.31 -0.40
C TRP A 129 -14.17 12.77 -0.52
N VAL A 130 -13.76 12.09 0.55
CA VAL A 130 -13.76 10.63 0.57
C VAL A 130 -15.19 10.09 0.44
N GLU A 131 -16.15 10.64 1.18
CA GLU A 131 -17.56 10.22 1.12
C GLU A 131 -18.21 10.49 -0.24
N ASP A 132 -17.93 11.65 -0.84
CA ASP A 132 -18.44 12.00 -2.16
C ASP A 132 -17.86 11.05 -3.24
N TYR A 133 -16.56 10.80 -3.18
CA TYR A 133 -15.92 9.85 -4.10
C TYR A 133 -16.49 8.43 -3.95
N VAL A 134 -16.66 7.94 -2.73
CA VAL A 134 -17.27 6.62 -2.46
C VAL A 134 -18.70 6.56 -3.02
N THR A 135 -19.47 7.64 -2.86
CA THR A 135 -20.84 7.72 -3.38
C THR A 135 -20.88 7.60 -4.89
N GLU A 136 -19.98 8.27 -5.60
CA GLU A 136 -19.90 8.16 -7.06
C GLU A 136 -19.35 6.79 -7.51
N MET A 137 -18.32 6.27 -6.84
CA MET A 137 -17.81 4.91 -7.14
C MET A 137 -18.89 3.84 -6.93
N ARG A 138 -19.78 3.98 -5.95
CA ARG A 138 -20.92 3.08 -5.76
C ARG A 138 -21.88 3.12 -6.95
N ARG A 139 -22.13 4.31 -7.54
CA ARG A 139 -22.94 4.44 -8.77
C ARG A 139 -22.29 3.75 -9.95
N VAL A 140 -20.97 3.89 -10.10
CA VAL A 140 -20.19 3.18 -11.13
C VAL A 140 -20.29 1.68 -10.94
N TYR A 141 -20.10 1.18 -9.73
CA TYR A 141 -20.22 -0.24 -9.39
C TYR A 141 -21.61 -0.79 -9.74
N HIS A 142 -22.69 -0.11 -9.37
CA HIS A 142 -24.05 -0.56 -9.72
C HIS A 142 -24.31 -0.60 -11.23
N ARG A 143 -23.59 0.20 -12.01
CA ARG A 143 -23.68 0.17 -13.49
C ARG A 143 -22.85 -0.95 -14.10
N PHE A 144 -21.73 -1.32 -13.48
CA PHE A 144 -20.78 -2.32 -13.98
C PHE A 144 -20.38 -3.33 -12.89
N PRO A 145 -21.34 -4.04 -12.26
CA PRO A 145 -21.07 -4.86 -11.07
C PRO A 145 -20.21 -6.10 -11.36
N ASP A 146 -20.13 -6.52 -12.62
CA ASP A 146 -19.39 -7.72 -13.03
C ASP A 146 -17.97 -7.40 -13.53
N HIS A 147 -17.60 -6.10 -13.61
CA HIS A 147 -16.28 -5.71 -14.10
C HIS A 147 -15.25 -5.73 -12.96
N PRO A 148 -14.21 -6.60 -13.01
CA PRO A 148 -13.30 -6.81 -11.88
C PRO A 148 -12.56 -5.53 -11.45
N ASP A 149 -12.10 -4.70 -12.44
CA ASP A 149 -11.41 -3.46 -12.12
C ASP A 149 -12.35 -2.42 -11.48
N ILE A 150 -13.64 -2.40 -11.82
CA ILE A 150 -14.62 -1.56 -11.12
C ILE A 150 -14.84 -2.07 -9.69
N CYS A 151 -14.96 -3.38 -9.51
CA CYS A 151 -15.14 -3.99 -8.19
C CYS A 151 -13.99 -3.65 -7.24
N ILE A 152 -12.74 -3.76 -7.72
CA ILE A 152 -11.57 -3.44 -6.88
C ILE A 152 -11.50 -1.95 -6.54
N LEU A 153 -11.70 -1.05 -7.51
CA LEU A 153 -11.64 0.39 -7.29
C LEU A 153 -12.74 0.86 -6.32
N PHE A 154 -13.94 0.26 -6.41
CA PHE A 154 -15.00 0.54 -5.46
C PHE A 154 -14.69 -0.01 -4.07
N ALA A 155 -14.24 -1.27 -3.97
CA ALA A 155 -13.87 -1.86 -2.68
C ALA A 155 -12.75 -1.07 -1.99
N GLU A 156 -11.71 -0.65 -2.74
CA GLU A 156 -10.66 0.20 -2.22
C GLU A 156 -11.23 1.55 -1.71
N SER A 157 -12.13 2.19 -2.46
CA SER A 157 -12.75 3.44 -2.02
C SER A 157 -13.51 3.29 -0.70
N LEU A 158 -14.22 2.16 -0.51
CA LEU A 158 -14.89 1.82 0.74
C LEU A 158 -13.92 1.63 1.90
N MET A 159 -12.80 0.92 1.66
CA MET A 159 -11.77 0.66 2.67
C MET A 159 -11.00 1.94 3.05
N ASN A 160 -10.84 2.87 2.10
CA ASN A 160 -10.20 4.17 2.32
C ASN A 160 -11.01 5.15 3.18
N ARG A 161 -12.26 4.84 3.55
CA ARG A 161 -13.03 5.60 4.55
C ARG A 161 -12.43 5.46 5.96
N THR A 162 -11.93 4.29 6.27
CA THR A 162 -11.33 3.95 7.58
C THR A 162 -10.07 3.10 7.39
N PRO A 163 -9.00 3.66 6.78
CA PRO A 163 -7.78 2.90 6.49
C PRO A 163 -7.22 2.32 7.78
N TRP A 164 -6.83 1.04 7.74
CA TRP A 164 -6.29 0.29 8.90
C TRP A 164 -7.24 0.18 10.11
N ASN A 165 -8.51 0.56 9.95
CA ASN A 165 -9.53 0.45 10.99
C ASN A 165 -10.83 -0.15 10.40
N LEU A 166 -10.70 -1.34 9.78
CA LEU A 166 -11.82 -2.08 9.18
C LEU A 166 -12.52 -2.97 10.21
N TRP A 167 -11.78 -3.44 11.21
CA TRP A 167 -12.25 -4.35 12.24
C TRP A 167 -11.93 -3.80 13.64
N ASP A 168 -12.86 -3.98 14.58
CA ASP A 168 -12.59 -3.74 16.00
C ASP A 168 -11.84 -4.96 16.57
N LEU A 169 -10.54 -4.82 16.79
CA LEU A 169 -9.66 -5.89 17.27
C LEU A 169 -10.02 -6.39 18.68
N LYS A 170 -10.83 -5.65 19.44
CA LYS A 170 -11.24 -6.07 20.79
C LYS A 170 -12.46 -6.98 20.76
N THR A 171 -13.40 -6.69 19.87
CA THR A 171 -14.67 -7.43 19.78
C THR A 171 -14.70 -8.43 18.62
N GLY A 172 -13.80 -8.28 17.64
CA GLY A 172 -13.83 -9.03 16.38
C GLY A 172 -14.94 -8.58 15.44
N GLY A 173 -15.70 -7.53 15.78
CA GLY A 173 -16.74 -6.96 14.95
C GLY A 173 -16.18 -5.97 13.92
N ILE A 174 -17.07 -5.44 13.07
CA ILE A 174 -16.74 -4.35 12.16
C ILE A 174 -16.50 -3.08 12.98
N ALA A 175 -15.44 -2.33 12.65
CA ALA A 175 -15.13 -1.07 13.31
C ALA A 175 -16.22 -0.01 13.03
N GLU A 176 -16.44 0.89 13.98
CA GLU A 176 -17.43 1.96 13.83
C GLU A 176 -17.11 2.85 12.62
N GLY A 177 -18.10 3.08 11.79
CA GLY A 177 -17.98 3.89 10.57
C GLY A 177 -17.33 3.17 9.38
N ALA A 178 -16.80 1.95 9.54
CA ALA A 178 -16.18 1.22 8.45
C ALA A 178 -17.22 0.59 7.49
N SER A 179 -16.89 0.57 6.21
CA SER A 179 -17.68 -0.10 5.15
C SER A 179 -17.25 -1.53 4.88
N THR A 180 -16.71 -2.21 5.89
CA THR A 180 -16.09 -3.54 5.78
C THR A 180 -17.04 -4.59 5.21
N ALA A 181 -18.33 -4.59 5.62
CA ALA A 181 -19.31 -5.56 5.10
C ALA A 181 -19.55 -5.40 3.61
N GLU A 182 -19.75 -4.16 3.14
CA GLU A 182 -19.99 -3.86 1.72
C GLU A 182 -18.72 -4.18 0.88
N ALA A 183 -17.53 -3.77 1.35
CA ALA A 183 -16.27 -4.08 0.68
C ALA A 183 -16.03 -5.60 0.57
N LYS A 184 -16.34 -6.35 1.64
CA LYS A 184 -16.26 -7.81 1.66
C LYS A 184 -17.19 -8.46 0.63
N GLU A 185 -18.44 -8.04 0.57
CA GLU A 185 -19.42 -8.56 -0.38
C GLU A 185 -18.98 -8.30 -1.83
N VAL A 186 -18.50 -7.09 -2.14
CA VAL A 186 -18.00 -6.73 -3.48
C VAL A 186 -16.81 -7.60 -3.89
N LEU A 187 -15.83 -7.75 -2.99
CA LEU A 187 -14.62 -8.53 -3.27
C LEU A 187 -14.93 -10.03 -3.40
N GLU A 188 -15.69 -10.60 -2.48
CA GLU A 188 -16.06 -12.02 -2.50
C GLU A 188 -16.90 -12.39 -3.73
N SER A 189 -17.89 -11.55 -4.07
CA SER A 189 -18.71 -11.76 -5.26
C SER A 189 -17.90 -11.71 -6.54
N SER A 190 -16.93 -10.78 -6.64
CA SER A 190 -16.05 -10.68 -7.80
C SER A 190 -15.09 -11.85 -7.89
N LEU A 191 -14.47 -12.27 -6.78
CA LEU A 191 -13.59 -13.44 -6.72
C LEU A 191 -14.34 -14.73 -7.07
N GLN A 192 -15.58 -14.89 -6.61
CA GLN A 192 -16.42 -16.06 -6.95
C GLN A 192 -16.72 -16.10 -8.44
N ARG A 193 -17.10 -14.98 -9.06
CA ARG A 193 -17.32 -14.91 -10.52
C ARG A 193 -16.08 -15.31 -11.32
N ILE A 194 -14.89 -14.88 -10.88
CA ILE A 194 -13.62 -15.26 -11.52
C ILE A 194 -13.38 -16.77 -11.37
N GLU A 195 -13.66 -17.35 -10.21
CA GLU A 195 -13.51 -18.78 -9.97
C GLU A 195 -14.46 -19.59 -10.86
N ASP A 196 -15.72 -19.20 -10.93
CA ASP A 196 -16.75 -19.83 -11.76
C ASP A 196 -16.44 -19.76 -13.26
N ALA A 197 -15.78 -18.68 -13.70
CA ALA A 197 -15.35 -18.47 -15.08
C ALA A 197 -14.02 -19.19 -15.43
N GLY A 198 -13.41 -19.94 -14.52
CA GLY A 198 -12.18 -20.70 -14.76
C GLY A 198 -10.90 -19.97 -14.36
N GLY A 199 -10.99 -18.89 -13.58
CA GLY A 199 -9.87 -18.40 -12.76
C GLY A 199 -8.73 -17.66 -13.45
N ARG A 200 -9.00 -16.64 -14.24
CA ARG A 200 -7.96 -15.64 -14.54
C ARG A 200 -7.94 -14.62 -13.39
N TRP A 201 -7.11 -14.91 -12.37
CA TRP A 201 -7.10 -14.15 -11.12
C TRP A 201 -6.66 -12.71 -11.32
N HIS A 202 -7.36 -11.80 -10.65
CA HIS A 202 -7.12 -10.36 -10.69
C HIS A 202 -6.24 -9.95 -9.50
N PRO A 203 -5.01 -9.42 -9.72
CA PRO A 203 -4.06 -9.16 -8.64
C PRO A 203 -4.58 -8.14 -7.61
N GLY A 204 -5.26 -7.08 -8.05
CA GLY A 204 -5.83 -6.08 -7.15
C GLY A 204 -6.92 -6.63 -6.24
N LEU A 205 -7.84 -7.47 -6.76
CA LEU A 205 -8.89 -8.10 -5.95
C LEU A 205 -8.30 -9.00 -4.87
N LEU A 206 -7.32 -9.83 -5.23
CA LEU A 206 -6.64 -10.71 -4.28
C LEU A 206 -5.91 -9.89 -3.20
N HIS A 207 -5.21 -8.82 -3.60
CA HIS A 207 -4.48 -7.93 -2.71
C HIS A 207 -5.41 -7.26 -1.69
N MET A 208 -6.46 -6.60 -2.17
CA MET A 208 -7.37 -5.88 -1.27
C MET A 208 -8.19 -6.83 -0.38
N TYR A 209 -8.48 -8.05 -0.84
CA TYR A 209 -9.11 -9.04 0.02
C TYR A 209 -8.19 -9.50 1.16
N ILE A 210 -6.88 -9.61 0.93
CA ILE A 210 -5.91 -9.88 2.00
C ILE A 210 -5.92 -8.73 3.02
N HIS A 211 -5.83 -7.47 2.58
CA HIS A 211 -5.91 -6.31 3.47
C HIS A 211 -7.23 -6.24 4.25
N LEU A 212 -8.34 -6.60 3.60
CA LEU A 212 -9.63 -6.67 4.27
C LEU A 212 -9.63 -7.69 5.41
N MET A 213 -8.98 -8.85 5.20
CA MET A 213 -9.11 -10.00 6.09
C MET A 213 -7.98 -10.12 7.14
N GLU A 214 -6.83 -9.46 6.93
CA GLU A 214 -5.67 -9.58 7.82
C GLU A 214 -5.95 -9.15 9.28
N MET A 215 -6.90 -8.25 9.50
CA MET A 215 -7.32 -7.79 10.82
C MET A 215 -8.66 -8.40 11.26
N SER A 216 -9.25 -9.29 10.47
CA SER A 216 -10.51 -9.94 10.80
C SER A 216 -10.33 -10.99 11.91
N PRO A 217 -11.42 -11.39 12.58
CA PRO A 217 -11.37 -12.48 13.55
C PRO A 217 -11.11 -13.86 12.93
N ASN A 218 -11.21 -13.99 11.60
CA ASN A 218 -11.06 -15.25 10.86
C ASN A 218 -10.15 -15.06 9.63
N PRO A 219 -8.87 -14.68 9.80
CA PRO A 219 -7.96 -14.42 8.69
C PRO A 219 -7.70 -15.67 7.82
N GLU A 220 -7.85 -16.88 8.38
CA GLU A 220 -7.67 -18.15 7.67
C GLU A 220 -8.60 -18.33 6.46
N ILE A 221 -9.73 -17.62 6.41
CA ILE A 221 -10.63 -17.62 5.25
C ILE A 221 -9.93 -17.10 4.00
N ALA A 222 -8.96 -16.21 4.16
CA ALA A 222 -8.21 -15.63 3.04
C ALA A 222 -7.02 -16.49 2.57
N LEU A 223 -6.68 -17.61 3.19
CA LEU A 223 -5.52 -18.44 2.81
C LEU A 223 -5.54 -18.83 1.33
N LYS A 224 -6.69 -19.30 0.81
CA LYS A 224 -6.81 -19.68 -0.60
C LYS A 224 -6.59 -18.49 -1.55
N VAL A 225 -7.05 -17.31 -1.17
CA VAL A 225 -6.85 -16.07 -1.93
C VAL A 225 -5.39 -15.63 -1.88
N ALA A 226 -4.77 -15.72 -0.71
CA ALA A 226 -3.36 -15.42 -0.51
C ALA A 226 -2.45 -16.31 -1.38
N ASP A 227 -2.73 -17.61 -1.42
CA ASP A 227 -1.96 -18.56 -2.26
C ASP A 227 -2.09 -18.25 -3.76
N ARG A 228 -3.26 -17.78 -4.21
CA ARG A 228 -3.49 -17.41 -5.63
C ARG A 228 -2.71 -16.16 -6.05
N LEU A 229 -2.35 -15.30 -5.12
CA LEU A 229 -1.57 -14.09 -5.41
C LEU A 229 -0.07 -14.41 -5.61
N ARG A 230 0.45 -15.48 -4.97
CA ARG A 230 1.86 -15.84 -5.04
C ARG A 230 2.31 -16.05 -6.49
N GLY A 231 3.36 -15.35 -6.91
CA GLY A 231 3.95 -15.47 -8.24
C GLY A 231 3.09 -14.89 -9.38
N LEU A 232 1.91 -14.31 -9.10
CA LEU A 232 1.03 -13.74 -10.13
C LEU A 232 1.63 -12.48 -10.76
N VAL A 233 2.35 -11.66 -9.96
CA VAL A 233 3.04 -10.44 -10.39
C VAL A 233 4.49 -10.48 -9.90
N PRO A 234 5.39 -11.21 -10.59
CA PRO A 234 6.70 -11.60 -10.06
C PRO A 234 7.60 -10.45 -9.63
N ASP A 235 7.58 -9.32 -10.35
CA ASP A 235 8.45 -8.17 -10.06
C ASP A 235 7.76 -7.07 -9.19
N SER A 236 6.53 -7.27 -8.74
CA SER A 236 5.90 -6.42 -7.74
C SER A 236 6.16 -7.01 -6.35
N SER A 237 7.17 -6.49 -5.65
CA SER A 237 7.61 -7.03 -4.37
C SER A 237 6.51 -7.02 -3.31
N HIS A 238 5.72 -5.94 -3.26
CA HIS A 238 4.60 -5.84 -2.34
C HIS A 238 3.55 -6.94 -2.58
N LEU A 239 3.21 -7.25 -3.84
CA LEU A 239 2.27 -8.33 -4.15
C LEU A 239 2.84 -9.73 -3.84
N GLN A 240 4.17 -9.93 -3.97
CA GLN A 240 4.82 -11.18 -3.53
C GLN A 240 4.77 -11.35 -2.02
N HIS A 241 4.88 -10.25 -1.28
CA HIS A 241 4.84 -10.21 0.17
C HIS A 241 3.41 -10.43 0.74
N MET A 242 2.37 -9.93 0.08
CA MET A 242 1.03 -9.79 0.66
C MET A 242 0.42 -11.06 1.25
N ALA A 243 0.66 -12.21 0.63
CA ALA A 243 0.17 -13.48 1.19
C ALA A 243 0.66 -13.73 2.62
N THR A 244 1.81 -13.18 2.97
CA THR A 244 2.43 -13.40 4.30
C THR A 244 1.70 -12.73 5.44
N HIS A 245 0.85 -11.74 5.18
CA HIS A 245 -0.04 -11.14 6.18
C HIS A 245 -1.03 -12.16 6.74
N ILE A 246 -1.53 -13.07 5.90
CA ILE A 246 -2.41 -14.15 6.34
C ILE A 246 -1.60 -15.32 6.91
N ASP A 247 -0.50 -15.68 6.26
CA ASP A 247 0.37 -16.79 6.70
C ASP A 247 0.84 -16.63 8.14
N ILE A 248 1.30 -15.41 8.50
CA ILE A 248 1.86 -15.16 9.84
C ILE A 248 0.80 -15.31 10.93
N LEU A 249 -0.44 -14.92 10.65
CA LEU A 249 -1.58 -15.06 11.55
C LEU A 249 -2.03 -16.52 11.68
N CYS A 250 -1.83 -17.32 10.62
CA CYS A 250 -2.20 -18.73 10.60
C CYS A 250 -1.05 -19.68 10.99
N GLY A 251 0.12 -19.16 11.33
CA GLY A 251 1.27 -19.97 11.75
C GLY A 251 2.06 -20.61 10.60
N HIS A 252 1.85 -20.19 9.37
CA HIS A 252 2.54 -20.68 8.17
C HIS A 252 3.90 -19.98 7.99
N TYR A 253 4.73 -19.97 9.02
CA TYR A 253 5.95 -19.16 9.10
C TYR A 253 6.98 -19.47 8.00
N GLN A 254 7.06 -20.71 7.49
CA GLN A 254 7.96 -21.03 6.37
C GLN A 254 7.48 -20.31 5.08
N ALA A 255 6.17 -20.27 4.81
CA ALA A 255 5.62 -19.54 3.69
C ALA A 255 5.89 -18.03 3.82
N VAL A 256 5.90 -17.49 5.05
CA VAL A 256 6.32 -16.10 5.32
C VAL A 256 7.77 -15.87 4.88
N VAL A 257 8.70 -16.75 5.24
CA VAL A 257 10.11 -16.62 4.85
C VAL A 257 10.25 -16.71 3.33
N ASP A 258 9.68 -17.74 2.70
CA ASP A 258 9.84 -18.01 1.26
C ASP A 258 9.22 -16.89 0.39
N SER A 259 8.04 -16.39 0.73
CA SER A 259 7.40 -15.31 -0.01
C SER A 259 8.14 -13.97 0.13
N ASN A 260 8.68 -13.69 1.32
CA ASN A 260 9.49 -12.48 1.49
C ASN A 260 10.87 -12.59 0.82
N ASP A 261 11.42 -13.81 0.62
CA ASP A 261 12.58 -14.00 -0.24
C ASP A 261 12.29 -13.60 -1.69
N ALA A 262 11.14 -14.03 -2.22
CA ALA A 262 10.71 -13.61 -3.56
C ALA A 262 10.48 -12.09 -3.64
N ALA A 263 9.86 -11.49 -2.63
CA ALA A 263 9.66 -10.05 -2.54
C ALA A 263 10.99 -9.28 -2.51
N ILE A 264 11.97 -9.72 -1.71
CA ILE A 264 13.30 -9.11 -1.61
C ILE A 264 14.06 -9.19 -2.93
N ILE A 265 13.92 -10.29 -3.69
CA ILE A 265 14.52 -10.42 -5.03
C ILE A 265 13.93 -9.36 -5.98
N ALA A 266 12.62 -9.16 -5.97
CA ALA A 266 11.95 -8.12 -6.76
C ALA A 266 12.38 -6.72 -6.31
N ASP A 267 12.50 -6.47 -5.00
CA ASP A 267 12.98 -5.22 -4.42
C ASP A 267 14.40 -4.85 -4.87
N ARG A 268 15.32 -5.82 -4.89
CA ARG A 268 16.69 -5.59 -5.36
C ARG A 268 16.70 -5.15 -6.83
N LYS A 269 15.86 -5.78 -7.68
CA LYS A 269 15.71 -5.39 -9.07
C LYS A 269 15.19 -3.95 -9.19
N PHE A 270 14.14 -3.60 -8.44
CA PHE A 270 13.57 -2.26 -8.42
C PHE A 270 14.59 -1.22 -7.91
N GLN A 271 15.30 -1.51 -6.81
CA GLN A 271 16.30 -0.61 -6.24
C GLN A 271 17.48 -0.33 -7.20
N VAL A 272 17.91 -1.31 -7.96
CA VAL A 272 18.99 -1.12 -8.96
C VAL A 272 18.56 -0.17 -10.08
N LEU A 273 17.28 -0.18 -10.47
CA LEU A 273 16.76 0.62 -11.56
C LEU A 273 16.29 2.01 -11.12
N GLU A 274 15.60 2.09 -9.96
CA GLU A 274 14.90 3.30 -9.50
C GLU A 274 15.54 3.95 -8.25
N GLY A 275 16.59 3.33 -7.70
CA GLY A 275 17.27 3.82 -6.50
C GLY A 275 16.53 3.49 -5.20
N SER A 276 17.07 4.03 -4.07
CA SER A 276 16.55 3.76 -2.73
C SER A 276 15.75 4.91 -2.12
N VAL A 277 15.85 6.13 -2.65
CA VAL A 277 15.16 7.31 -2.08
C VAL A 277 13.80 7.48 -2.72
N ASN A 278 12.84 6.68 -2.28
CA ASN A 278 11.44 6.76 -2.68
C ASN A 278 10.56 6.13 -1.59
N PHE A 279 9.26 6.42 -1.60
CA PHE A 279 8.31 5.91 -0.62
C PHE A 279 8.26 4.36 -0.59
N TYR A 280 8.49 3.71 -1.72
CA TYR A 280 8.48 2.24 -1.84
C TYR A 280 9.57 1.56 -1.00
N SER A 281 10.58 2.32 -0.52
CA SER A 281 11.60 1.79 0.41
C SER A 281 11.03 1.36 1.76
N LEU A 282 9.88 1.90 2.17
CA LEU A 282 9.16 1.43 3.37
C LEU A 282 8.65 0.00 3.18
N TYR A 283 8.11 -0.33 2.00
CA TYR A 283 7.68 -1.70 1.67
C TYR A 283 8.86 -2.65 1.62
N ARG A 284 10.02 -2.22 1.10
CA ARG A 284 11.25 -3.03 1.13
C ARG A 284 11.67 -3.37 2.57
N CYS A 285 11.72 -2.39 3.46
CA CYS A 285 12.01 -2.62 4.87
C CYS A 285 10.98 -3.56 5.51
N HIS A 286 9.70 -3.41 5.16
CA HIS A 286 8.61 -4.23 5.65
C HIS A 286 8.76 -5.70 5.23
N ASN A 287 9.17 -5.99 3.98
CA ASN A 287 9.44 -7.34 3.50
C ASN A 287 10.56 -8.03 4.30
N TYR A 288 11.68 -7.33 4.55
CA TYR A 288 12.73 -7.85 5.43
C TYR A 288 12.23 -8.09 6.86
N HIS A 289 11.43 -7.16 7.40
CA HIS A 289 10.86 -7.27 8.73
C HIS A 289 10.01 -8.54 8.87
N PHE A 290 9.14 -8.81 7.91
CA PHE A 290 8.31 -10.02 7.91
C PHE A 290 9.13 -11.30 7.77
N LYS A 291 10.17 -11.31 6.92
CA LYS A 291 11.10 -12.44 6.84
C LYS A 291 11.79 -12.72 8.17
N VAL A 292 12.31 -11.67 8.83
CA VAL A 292 12.91 -11.79 10.17
C VAL A 292 11.90 -12.38 11.15
N HIS A 293 10.66 -11.89 11.16
CA HIS A 293 9.61 -12.34 12.05
C HIS A 293 9.26 -13.83 11.83
N GLY A 294 9.01 -14.24 10.57
CA GLY A 294 8.74 -15.64 10.23
C GLY A 294 9.89 -16.57 10.63
N ALA A 295 11.13 -16.19 10.32
CA ALA A 295 12.33 -16.95 10.69
C ALA A 295 12.50 -17.08 12.22
N MET A 296 12.15 -16.05 12.99
CA MET A 296 12.18 -16.13 14.46
C MET A 296 11.21 -17.17 15.00
N PHE A 297 9.97 -17.22 14.53
CA PHE A 297 8.99 -18.22 14.97
C PHE A 297 9.40 -19.66 14.58
N LEU A 298 10.19 -19.82 13.54
CA LEU A 298 10.77 -21.09 13.14
C LEU A 298 12.06 -21.46 13.92
N GLY A 299 12.60 -20.57 14.74
CA GLY A 299 13.91 -20.75 15.37
C GLY A 299 15.09 -20.68 14.37
N GLN A 300 14.90 -20.12 13.19
CA GLN A 300 15.90 -20.03 12.13
C GLN A 300 16.77 -18.77 12.31
N TYR A 301 17.84 -18.88 13.09
CA TYR A 301 18.72 -17.75 13.37
C TYR A 301 19.36 -17.14 12.12
N ARG A 302 19.91 -17.97 11.22
CA ARG A 302 20.65 -17.47 10.04
C ARG A 302 19.76 -16.67 9.09
N PRO A 303 18.59 -17.13 8.62
CA PRO A 303 17.70 -16.34 7.78
C PRO A 303 17.27 -15.02 8.46
N ALA A 304 17.05 -15.03 9.78
CA ALA A 304 16.65 -13.84 10.51
C ALA A 304 17.77 -12.78 10.55
N ILE A 305 18.99 -13.18 10.91
CA ILE A 305 20.10 -12.23 11.05
C ILE A 305 20.57 -11.71 9.68
N GLU A 306 20.66 -12.57 8.66
CA GLU A 306 21.06 -12.19 7.30
C GLU A 306 20.05 -11.17 6.72
N ALA A 307 18.75 -11.40 6.89
CA ALA A 307 17.72 -10.46 6.46
C ALA A 307 17.81 -9.11 7.18
N ALA A 308 18.02 -9.11 8.50
CA ALA A 308 18.16 -7.87 9.28
C ALA A 308 19.44 -7.10 8.90
N GLU A 309 20.55 -7.80 8.67
CA GLU A 309 21.81 -7.17 8.26
C GLU A 309 21.74 -6.62 6.84
N GLU A 310 21.14 -7.35 5.91
CA GLU A 310 20.94 -6.90 4.54
C GLU A 310 20.03 -5.66 4.49
N MET A 311 18.90 -5.65 5.22
CA MET A 311 18.02 -4.49 5.31
C MET A 311 18.80 -3.23 5.74
N ILE A 312 19.61 -3.35 6.78
CA ILE A 312 20.40 -2.21 7.29
C ILE A 312 21.47 -1.77 6.31
N SER A 313 22.17 -2.71 5.66
CA SER A 313 23.32 -2.39 4.82
C SER A 313 22.94 -1.96 3.40
N SER A 314 21.84 -2.48 2.85
CA SER A 314 21.46 -2.26 1.45
C SER A 314 20.26 -1.33 1.27
N THR A 315 19.28 -1.35 2.18
CA THR A 315 18.05 -0.58 2.05
C THR A 315 18.06 0.69 2.87
N LEU A 316 18.47 0.63 4.14
CA LEU A 316 18.53 1.79 5.03
C LEU A 316 19.82 2.60 4.81
N THR A 317 19.98 3.13 3.60
CA THR A 317 21.15 3.94 3.24
C THR A 317 21.20 5.25 4.04
N ALA A 318 22.41 5.81 4.19
CA ALA A 318 22.58 7.11 4.85
C ALA A 318 21.79 8.23 4.14
N GLU A 319 21.55 8.10 2.84
CA GLU A 319 20.76 9.05 2.05
C GLU A 319 19.27 8.92 2.40
N LEU A 320 18.74 7.69 2.42
CA LEU A 320 17.35 7.44 2.80
C LEU A 320 17.04 7.88 4.23
N LEU A 321 17.98 7.64 5.18
CA LEU A 321 17.84 8.04 6.59
C LEU A 321 17.90 9.54 6.83
N ARG A 322 18.22 10.36 5.80
CA ARG A 322 18.16 11.82 5.86
C ARG A 322 16.85 12.42 5.36
N VAL A 323 15.92 11.58 4.95
CA VAL A 323 14.56 12.04 4.56
C VAL A 323 13.90 12.67 5.79
N GLU A 324 13.49 13.93 5.66
CA GLU A 324 12.90 14.72 6.75
C GLU A 324 11.37 14.64 6.80
N SER A 325 10.72 14.01 5.82
CA SER A 325 9.26 13.79 5.83
C SER A 325 8.86 12.99 7.07
N PRO A 326 8.10 13.57 8.02
CA PRO A 326 7.88 12.95 9.33
C PRO A 326 7.33 11.53 9.28
N PRO A 327 6.29 11.19 8.50
CA PRO A 327 5.78 9.82 8.50
C PRO A 327 6.83 8.80 8.03
N MET A 328 7.60 9.14 6.99
CA MET A 328 8.62 8.24 6.45
C MET A 328 9.81 8.13 7.39
N ALA A 329 10.27 9.25 7.98
CA ALA A 329 11.40 9.27 8.90
C ALA A 329 11.12 8.42 10.14
N ASP A 330 9.94 8.55 10.75
CA ASP A 330 9.54 7.79 11.94
C ASP A 330 9.49 6.28 11.67
N TRP A 331 8.97 5.88 10.50
CA TRP A 331 8.93 4.47 10.11
C TRP A 331 10.32 3.89 9.86
N LEU A 332 11.21 4.65 9.19
CA LEU A 332 12.60 4.22 8.94
C LEU A 332 13.38 4.04 10.24
N GLU A 333 13.20 4.91 11.24
CA GLU A 333 13.80 4.76 12.57
C GLU A 333 13.33 3.47 13.25
N GLY A 334 12.05 3.13 13.14
CA GLY A 334 11.50 1.88 13.64
C GLY A 334 12.22 0.66 13.07
N PHE A 335 12.47 0.64 11.77
CA PHE A 335 13.18 -0.47 11.10
C PHE A 335 14.64 -0.62 11.51
N VAL A 336 15.37 0.47 11.84
CA VAL A 336 16.74 0.39 12.35
C VAL A 336 16.85 -0.44 13.63
N SER A 337 15.82 -0.44 14.46
CA SER A 337 15.81 -1.15 15.74
C SER A 337 15.60 -2.67 15.61
N ILE A 338 15.15 -3.17 14.46
CA ILE A 338 14.75 -4.59 14.25
C ILE A 338 15.88 -5.57 14.57
N LYS A 339 17.12 -5.27 14.18
CA LYS A 339 18.27 -6.13 14.48
C LYS A 339 18.44 -6.39 15.98
N LYS A 340 18.25 -5.36 16.81
CA LYS A 340 18.38 -5.49 18.27
C LYS A 340 17.16 -6.19 18.88
N ALA A 341 15.96 -5.77 18.51
CA ALA A 341 14.73 -6.22 19.15
C ALA A 341 14.37 -7.68 18.80
N ARG A 342 14.68 -8.12 17.58
CA ARG A 342 14.19 -9.40 17.04
C ARG A 342 15.25 -10.52 16.99
N VAL A 343 16.54 -10.20 17.06
CA VAL A 343 17.62 -11.20 16.99
C VAL A 343 18.24 -11.52 18.35
N ASP A 344 18.02 -10.71 19.37
CA ASP A 344 18.42 -11.00 20.76
C ASP A 344 17.90 -12.34 21.31
N PRO A 345 16.69 -12.83 20.99
CA PRO A 345 16.24 -14.17 21.40
C PRO A 345 17.13 -15.33 20.94
N PHE A 346 17.87 -15.14 19.84
CA PHE A 346 18.81 -16.13 19.29
C PHE A 346 20.24 -16.00 19.84
N ARG A 347 20.46 -15.18 20.83
CA ARG A 347 21.80 -14.95 21.40
C ARG A 347 22.46 -16.26 21.78
N PRO A 348 23.65 -16.61 21.17
CA PRO A 348 24.38 -17.79 21.58
C PRO A 348 24.78 -17.69 23.07
N MET A 349 24.43 -18.68 23.87
CA MET A 349 24.93 -18.78 25.23
C MET A 349 26.47 -18.93 25.15
N GLY A 350 27.21 -17.85 25.40
CA GLY A 350 28.68 -17.82 25.36
C GLY A 350 29.31 -16.80 24.41
N GLY A 351 28.54 -16.00 23.67
CA GLY A 351 29.09 -14.95 22.80
C GLY A 351 29.55 -13.72 23.57
N ASP A 352 30.75 -13.24 23.21
CA ASP A 352 31.50 -12.15 23.84
C ASP A 352 30.68 -10.85 23.97
N HIS A 353 30.61 -10.29 25.19
CA HIS A 353 29.83 -9.10 25.57
C HIS A 353 30.38 -7.76 25.01
N ARG A 354 31.08 -7.74 23.88
CA ARG A 354 31.73 -6.55 23.32
C ARG A 354 31.00 -5.93 22.12
N SER A 355 29.69 -5.75 22.17
CA SER A 355 29.05 -4.69 21.41
C SER A 355 29.00 -3.45 22.29
N GLY A 356 30.03 -2.62 22.23
CA GLY A 356 30.04 -1.30 22.84
C GLY A 356 28.90 -0.44 22.26
N PRO A 357 28.47 0.62 22.97
CA PRO A 357 27.43 1.51 22.48
C PRO A 357 27.77 1.99 21.08
N ALA A 358 26.80 1.98 20.19
CA ALA A 358 26.96 2.46 18.82
C ALA A 358 27.63 3.85 18.88
N ARG A 359 28.81 3.99 18.28
CA ARG A 359 29.51 5.27 18.22
C ARG A 359 28.59 6.23 17.47
N ARG A 360 28.18 7.27 18.16
CA ARG A 360 27.44 8.42 17.62
C ARG A 360 28.22 8.99 16.43
N SER A 361 27.86 8.59 15.23
CA SER A 361 28.16 9.35 14.02
C SER A 361 26.98 10.31 13.84
N GLY A 362 27.10 11.51 14.35
CA GLY A 362 26.37 12.75 14.04
C GLY A 362 24.85 12.74 13.76
N ILE A 363 24.17 11.61 13.85
CA ILE A 363 22.72 11.50 13.70
C ILE A 363 22.14 11.43 15.11
N VAL A 364 21.50 12.50 15.54
CA VAL A 364 20.80 12.57 16.82
C VAL A 364 19.49 11.80 16.67
N LEU A 365 19.50 10.53 17.07
CA LEU A 365 18.27 9.79 17.30
C LEU A 365 17.61 10.37 18.56
N ARG A 366 16.48 11.06 18.42
CA ARG A 366 15.68 11.49 19.56
C ARG A 366 15.02 10.27 20.17
N HIS A 367 15.52 9.81 21.29
CA HIS A 367 14.84 8.89 22.18
C HIS A 367 13.94 9.72 23.11
N ASP A 368 12.69 9.93 22.71
CA ASP A 368 11.64 10.20 23.69
C ASP A 368 11.10 8.85 24.14
N GLY A 369 11.37 8.52 25.40
CA GLY A 369 10.97 7.25 25.98
C GLY A 369 9.45 7.17 26.09
N ASP A 370 8.85 6.28 25.30
CA ASP A 370 7.50 5.79 25.55
C ASP A 370 7.52 4.27 25.72
N ASP A 371 7.18 3.87 26.93
CA ASP A 371 7.20 2.47 27.41
C ASP A 371 6.06 1.59 26.82
N SER A 372 5.39 2.04 25.74
CA SER A 372 4.20 1.39 25.16
C SER A 372 4.48 0.20 24.23
N LEU A 373 5.75 -0.14 23.94
CA LEU A 373 6.13 -1.22 23.01
C LEU A 373 6.11 -2.64 23.63
N ARG A 374 5.40 -2.86 24.72
CA ARG A 374 5.33 -4.20 25.36
C ARG A 374 4.20 -5.12 24.87
N GLN A 375 3.44 -4.75 23.85
CA GLN A 375 2.46 -5.66 23.25
C GLN A 375 2.64 -5.71 21.75
N GLY A 376 2.88 -6.94 21.24
CA GLY A 376 3.15 -7.20 19.82
C GLY A 376 1.95 -6.85 18.94
N GLY A 377 2.00 -5.68 18.36
CA GLY A 377 1.14 -5.21 17.28
C GLY A 377 2.00 -4.44 16.30
N GLY A 378 1.76 -4.63 15.01
CA GLY A 378 2.34 -3.79 13.97
C GLY A 378 2.01 -2.31 14.23
N PRO A 379 2.59 -1.37 13.46
CA PRO A 379 2.41 0.05 13.71
C PRO A 379 0.94 0.42 13.68
N SER A 380 0.33 0.56 14.87
CA SER A 380 -1.02 1.06 15.02
C SER A 380 -0.95 2.60 14.96
N PHE A 381 -1.59 3.18 13.96
CA PHE A 381 -1.85 4.60 13.88
C PHE A 381 -2.70 5.04 15.09
N HIS A 382 -2.10 5.69 16.07
CA HIS A 382 -2.85 6.34 17.13
C HIS A 382 -3.17 7.78 16.74
N GLN A 383 -4.45 8.04 16.51
CA GLN A 383 -4.97 9.40 16.46
C GLN A 383 -4.60 10.18 17.73
N ARG A 384 -3.79 11.21 17.63
CA ARG A 384 -3.70 12.25 18.66
C ARG A 384 -4.96 13.10 18.57
N ARG A 385 -5.92 12.86 19.48
CA ARG A 385 -6.99 13.83 19.76
C ARG A 385 -6.34 15.09 20.35
N SER A 386 -6.49 16.21 19.66
CA SER A 386 -6.19 17.53 20.20
C SER A 386 -7.22 17.86 21.30
N GLY A 387 -6.84 17.63 22.55
CA GLY A 387 -7.63 17.98 23.72
C GLY A 387 -7.54 19.46 23.99
N GLY A 388 -8.55 20.22 23.54
CA GLY A 388 -8.76 21.59 23.99
C GLY A 388 -9.08 21.63 25.49
N ARG A 389 -8.16 22.16 26.30
CA ARG A 389 -8.42 22.50 27.69
C ARG A 389 -9.42 23.67 27.73
N LYS A 390 -10.67 23.40 28.06
CA LYS A 390 -11.58 24.43 28.57
C LYS A 390 -11.34 24.57 30.07
N GLY A 391 -10.93 25.77 30.46
CA GLY A 391 -10.77 26.15 31.85
C GLY A 391 -12.13 26.15 32.56
N ILE A 392 -12.16 25.55 33.75
CA ILE A 392 -13.29 25.68 34.68
C ILE A 392 -12.87 26.71 35.72
N GLY A 393 -13.56 27.86 35.72
CA GLY A 393 -13.47 28.84 36.78
C GLY A 393 -14.29 28.40 38.00
N PRO A 394 -14.02 28.95 39.20
CA PRO A 394 -14.63 28.48 40.44
C PRO A 394 -16.06 28.99 40.58
N LEU A 395 -16.98 28.12 40.95
CA LEU A 395 -18.31 28.48 41.44
C LEU A 395 -18.32 28.42 42.96
N ARG A 396 -18.86 29.48 43.51
CA ARG A 396 -19.32 29.55 44.90
C ARG A 396 -20.52 28.62 45.13
#